data_6de42a96c62371cea5307c9a5fb7e93d
#
_entry.id   6de42a96c62371cea5307c9a5fb7e93d
#
_cell.length_a   1.000
_cell.length_b   1.000
_cell.length_c   1.000
_cell.angle_alpha   90.00
_cell.angle_beta   90.00
_cell.angle_gamma   90.00
#
_symmetry.space_group_name_H-M   'P 1'
#
loop_
_entity.id
_entity.type
_entity.pdbx_description
1 polymer ?
#
loop_
_entity_poly.entity_id
_entity_poly.type
_entity_poly.pdbx_seq_one_letter_code
_entity_poly.pdbx_strand_id
1 'polypeptide(L)'
;MMLNISQYFPITDPTLIFFVVLIIILFAPIVMGRLRIPHIIGMVLAGIIIGKYGLNILERDASFEIFGRVGLCYIMFLAGLEMDMEGLKKSIYQVSIFAALTFLIPFLMTLAMSIWLLNYTLTASLLLGCLMASNTLIAYPIVARYGLQRHITSTLSVGSSMLSLSLSLISMAIIVNSATGDGTIWFWLLFIAKVALFGAGMIYMIPRLARWFLRRYSDAVMQFVFVLAVMFLSAALSDWIGLEGIFGAFFAGLIMNRYIPALSPLMNRIEFTGNALFIPYFLIGVGMLINVQLLFQGRHILWVILCFIVIGTVGKAAAAYLAALIFRYKRMWGHMMFGLTSAHAAGAIAMVMVGLEVTEKNGHPIFSDDVLNGVVIMILAT
;
A
#
# COMPACT_ATOMS: atom_id res chain seq x y z
N MET A 1 -39.25 -26.56 -9.90
CA MET A 1 -38.10 -26.14 -10.73
C MET A 1 -37.18 -25.30 -9.85
N MET A 2 -36.35 -25.98 -9.05
CA MET A 2 -35.33 -25.25 -8.24
C MET A 2 -34.27 -24.75 -9.23
N LEU A 3 -34.22 -23.45 -9.44
CA LEU A 3 -33.15 -22.80 -10.17
C LEU A 3 -31.85 -23.15 -9.44
N ASN A 4 -30.96 -23.88 -10.10
CA ASN A 4 -29.65 -24.24 -9.58
C ASN A 4 -28.81 -22.96 -9.61
N ILE A 5 -28.99 -22.13 -8.58
CA ILE A 5 -28.37 -20.77 -8.48
C ILE A 5 -26.85 -20.87 -8.55
N SER A 6 -26.25 -22.01 -8.15
CA SER A 6 -24.81 -22.25 -8.21
C SER A 6 -24.22 -22.28 -9.63
N GLN A 7 -25.04 -22.43 -10.69
CA GLN A 7 -24.55 -22.37 -12.07
C GLN A 7 -24.28 -20.95 -12.59
N TYR A 8 -24.76 -19.92 -11.87
CA TYR A 8 -24.60 -18.51 -12.24
C TYR A 8 -23.47 -17.81 -11.48
N PHE A 9 -22.80 -18.50 -10.57
CA PHE A 9 -21.69 -17.96 -9.78
C PHE A 9 -20.39 -18.73 -10.06
N PRO A 10 -19.23 -18.05 -10.16
CA PRO A 10 -19.07 -16.58 -10.10
C PRO A 10 -19.61 -15.85 -11.34
N ILE A 11 -20.07 -14.61 -11.13
CA ILE A 11 -20.53 -13.73 -12.21
C ILE A 11 -19.35 -13.38 -13.09
N THR A 12 -19.48 -13.66 -14.40
CA THR A 12 -18.43 -13.38 -15.41
C THR A 12 -18.76 -12.22 -16.34
N ASP A 13 -20.04 -11.78 -16.38
CA ASP A 13 -20.45 -10.65 -17.18
C ASP A 13 -19.88 -9.33 -16.61
N PRO A 14 -19.08 -8.57 -17.39
CA PRO A 14 -18.45 -7.34 -16.89
C PRO A 14 -19.45 -6.28 -16.45
N THR A 15 -20.64 -6.22 -17.08
CA THR A 15 -21.66 -5.24 -16.72
C THR A 15 -22.27 -5.55 -15.36
N LEU A 16 -22.53 -6.84 -15.09
CA LEU A 16 -23.03 -7.28 -13.81
C LEU A 16 -21.97 -7.14 -12.68
N ILE A 17 -20.70 -7.44 -12.98
CA ILE A 17 -19.58 -7.22 -12.03
C ILE A 17 -19.55 -5.74 -11.63
N PHE A 18 -19.57 -4.85 -12.61
CA PHE A 18 -19.53 -3.40 -12.36
C PHE A 18 -20.75 -2.94 -11.56
N PHE A 19 -21.94 -3.44 -11.88
CA PHE A 19 -23.18 -3.16 -11.14
C PHE A 19 -23.10 -3.60 -9.69
N VAL A 20 -22.65 -4.83 -9.41
CA VAL A 20 -22.50 -5.35 -8.03
C VAL A 20 -21.52 -4.48 -7.25
N VAL A 21 -20.38 -4.12 -7.83
CA VAL A 21 -19.40 -3.25 -7.18
C VAL A 21 -20.00 -1.88 -6.88
N LEU A 22 -20.73 -1.26 -7.82
CA LEU A 22 -21.39 0.03 -7.58
C LEU A 22 -22.45 -0.05 -6.47
N ILE A 23 -23.21 -1.13 -6.39
CA ILE A 23 -24.15 -1.37 -5.29
C ILE A 23 -23.42 -1.44 -3.95
N ILE A 24 -22.29 -2.12 -3.89
CA ILE A 24 -21.46 -2.17 -2.67
C ILE A 24 -20.94 -0.79 -2.30
N ILE A 25 -20.40 -0.05 -3.26
CA ILE A 25 -19.90 1.33 -3.06
C ILE A 25 -21.00 2.23 -2.50
N LEU A 26 -22.24 2.06 -2.97
CA LEU A 26 -23.38 2.85 -2.54
C LEU A 26 -23.88 2.44 -1.14
N PHE A 27 -24.02 1.14 -0.88
CA PHE A 27 -24.69 0.65 0.34
C PHE A 27 -23.74 0.40 1.50
N ALA A 28 -22.49 0.01 1.27
CA ALA A 28 -21.54 -0.26 2.35
C ALA A 28 -21.33 0.96 3.28
N PRO A 29 -21.17 2.21 2.78
CA PRO A 29 -21.08 3.38 3.66
C PRO A 29 -22.36 3.63 4.46
N ILE A 30 -23.53 3.36 3.89
CA ILE A 30 -24.84 3.57 4.56
C ILE A 30 -24.98 2.59 5.73
N VAL A 31 -24.67 1.31 5.49
CA VAL A 31 -24.75 0.26 6.52
C VAL A 31 -23.71 0.53 7.63
N MET A 32 -22.47 0.81 7.26
CA MET A 32 -21.39 1.08 8.21
C MET A 32 -21.65 2.37 9.02
N GLY A 33 -22.24 3.39 8.41
CA GLY A 33 -22.64 4.62 9.09
C GLY A 33 -23.62 4.37 10.23
N ARG A 34 -24.57 3.43 10.05
CA ARG A 34 -25.50 3.02 11.12
C ARG A 34 -24.80 2.26 12.25
N LEU A 35 -23.75 1.49 11.94
CA LEU A 35 -22.95 0.75 12.91
C LEU A 35 -21.85 1.61 13.56
N ARG A 36 -21.69 2.88 13.15
CA ARG A 36 -20.61 3.78 13.57
C ARG A 36 -19.21 3.25 13.26
N ILE A 37 -19.09 2.47 12.18
CA ILE A 37 -17.83 1.91 11.68
C ILE A 37 -17.38 2.74 10.47
N PRO A 38 -16.07 2.99 10.29
CA PRO A 38 -15.56 3.65 9.10
C PRO A 38 -15.97 2.91 7.82
N HIS A 39 -16.46 3.65 6.80
CA HIS A 39 -16.95 3.07 5.55
C HIS A 39 -15.89 2.26 4.78
N ILE A 40 -14.60 2.58 4.96
CA ILE A 40 -13.46 1.85 4.37
C ILE A 40 -13.48 0.38 4.80
N ILE A 41 -13.71 0.12 6.10
CA ILE A 41 -13.82 -1.24 6.64
C ILE A 41 -15.01 -1.99 6.00
N GLY A 42 -16.13 -1.29 5.77
CA GLY A 42 -17.30 -1.88 5.12
C GLY A 42 -17.04 -2.35 3.70
N MET A 43 -16.23 -1.64 2.94
CA MET A 43 -15.84 -2.03 1.59
C MET A 43 -14.96 -3.28 1.59
N VAL A 44 -14.01 -3.37 2.52
CA VAL A 44 -13.16 -4.56 2.69
C VAL A 44 -14.01 -5.76 3.13
N LEU A 45 -14.90 -5.59 4.11
CA LEU A 45 -15.83 -6.65 4.56
C LEU A 45 -16.74 -7.12 3.42
N ALA A 46 -17.28 -6.20 2.63
CA ALA A 46 -18.06 -6.57 1.45
C ALA A 46 -17.23 -7.39 0.46
N GLY A 47 -15.97 -7.02 0.22
CA GLY A 47 -15.04 -7.80 -0.60
C GLY A 47 -14.82 -9.23 -0.08
N ILE A 48 -14.67 -9.40 1.24
CA ILE A 48 -14.58 -10.74 1.88
C ILE A 48 -15.82 -11.57 1.59
N ILE A 49 -17.01 -10.96 1.74
CA ILE A 49 -18.29 -11.66 1.56
C ILE A 49 -18.49 -12.09 0.11
N ILE A 50 -18.23 -11.21 -0.87
CA ILE A 50 -18.50 -11.50 -2.28
C ILE A 50 -17.40 -12.28 -2.98
N GLY A 51 -16.19 -12.29 -2.41
CA GLY A 51 -15.00 -12.93 -2.98
C GLY A 51 -15.08 -14.45 -2.98
N LYS A 52 -14.06 -15.07 -3.60
CA LYS A 52 -13.92 -16.52 -3.79
C LYS A 52 -14.02 -17.32 -2.48
N TYR A 53 -13.51 -16.77 -1.39
CA TYR A 53 -13.49 -17.43 -0.07
C TYR A 53 -14.70 -17.14 0.80
N GLY A 54 -15.62 -16.26 0.33
CA GLY A 54 -16.90 -15.97 0.95
C GLY A 54 -18.04 -16.69 0.21
N LEU A 55 -18.95 -15.90 -0.36
CA LEU A 55 -20.11 -16.41 -1.12
C LEU A 55 -19.78 -16.74 -2.58
N ASN A 56 -18.53 -16.50 -3.04
CA ASN A 56 -18.08 -16.73 -4.41
C ASN A 56 -18.98 -16.06 -5.47
N ILE A 57 -19.44 -14.84 -5.19
CA ILE A 57 -20.30 -14.07 -6.11
C ILE A 57 -19.46 -13.51 -7.26
N LEU A 58 -18.29 -12.96 -6.94
CA LEU A 58 -17.35 -12.41 -7.89
C LEU A 58 -15.99 -13.09 -7.78
N GLU A 59 -15.36 -13.32 -8.90
CA GLU A 59 -13.95 -13.70 -8.96
C GLU A 59 -13.09 -12.47 -9.26
N ARG A 60 -11.90 -12.42 -8.67
CA ARG A 60 -10.93 -11.37 -8.95
C ARG A 60 -10.25 -11.66 -10.29
N ASP A 61 -10.87 -11.20 -11.36
CA ASP A 61 -10.35 -11.29 -12.73
C ASP A 61 -9.32 -10.20 -13.02
N ALA A 62 -8.71 -10.26 -14.22
CA ALA A 62 -7.73 -9.27 -14.68
C ALA A 62 -8.29 -7.83 -14.69
N SER A 63 -9.58 -7.67 -14.97
CA SER A 63 -10.26 -6.36 -14.99
C SER A 63 -10.33 -5.79 -13.57
N PHE A 64 -10.70 -6.62 -12.60
CA PHE A 64 -10.75 -6.22 -11.20
C PHE A 64 -9.36 -5.84 -10.66
N GLU A 65 -8.33 -6.57 -11.09
CA GLU A 65 -6.95 -6.30 -10.72
C GLU A 65 -6.45 -4.95 -11.24
N ILE A 66 -6.78 -4.62 -12.51
CA ILE A 66 -6.44 -3.32 -13.11
C ILE A 66 -7.08 -2.18 -12.29
N PHE A 67 -8.40 -2.24 -12.02
CA PHE A 67 -9.07 -1.20 -11.24
C PHE A 67 -8.53 -1.10 -9.80
N GLY A 68 -8.20 -2.22 -9.18
CA GLY A 68 -7.59 -2.26 -7.86
C GLY A 68 -6.21 -1.58 -7.84
N ARG A 69 -5.37 -1.87 -8.84
CA ARG A 69 -4.04 -1.25 -9.00
C ARG A 69 -4.15 0.26 -9.27
N VAL A 70 -5.10 0.66 -10.11
CA VAL A 70 -5.44 2.06 -10.35
C VAL A 70 -5.83 2.76 -9.05
N GLY A 71 -6.71 2.14 -8.26
CA GLY A 71 -7.15 2.70 -6.97
C GLY A 71 -6.02 2.89 -5.98
N LEU A 72 -5.09 1.94 -5.91
CA LEU A 72 -3.91 2.05 -5.06
C LEU A 72 -2.98 3.18 -5.49
N CYS A 73 -2.68 3.30 -6.79
CA CYS A 73 -1.93 4.43 -7.34
C CYS A 73 -2.62 5.76 -7.05
N TYR A 74 -3.94 5.78 -7.14
CA TYR A 74 -4.75 6.98 -6.86
C TYR A 74 -4.62 7.44 -5.41
N ILE A 75 -4.72 6.51 -4.44
CA ILE A 75 -4.53 6.84 -3.01
C ILE A 75 -3.16 7.48 -2.79
N MET A 76 -2.12 6.90 -3.37
CA MET A 76 -0.75 7.40 -3.20
C MET A 76 -0.54 8.75 -3.89
N PHE A 77 -1.12 8.94 -5.06
CA PHE A 77 -1.07 10.21 -5.78
C PHE A 77 -1.77 11.33 -5.00
N LEU A 78 -2.97 11.07 -4.47
CA LEU A 78 -3.69 12.01 -3.61
C LEU A 78 -2.88 12.35 -2.35
N ALA A 79 -2.29 11.34 -1.68
CA ALA A 79 -1.44 11.58 -0.53
C ALA A 79 -0.26 12.52 -0.87
N GLY A 80 0.33 12.36 -2.07
CA GLY A 80 1.37 13.28 -2.57
C GLY A 80 0.84 14.69 -2.86
N LEU A 81 -0.34 14.82 -3.48
CA LEU A 81 -0.97 16.11 -3.79
C LEU A 81 -1.36 16.90 -2.54
N GLU A 82 -1.81 16.23 -1.49
CA GLU A 82 -2.29 16.85 -0.26
C GLU A 82 -1.20 17.11 0.77
N MET A 83 0.01 16.58 0.55
CA MET A 83 1.11 16.65 1.49
C MET A 83 1.55 18.09 1.76
N ASP A 84 1.81 18.41 3.03
CA ASP A 84 2.45 19.67 3.41
C ASP A 84 3.95 19.64 3.07
N MET A 85 4.30 20.19 1.91
CA MET A 85 5.67 20.26 1.40
C MET A 85 6.58 21.16 2.23
N GLU A 86 6.05 22.22 2.84
CA GLU A 86 6.84 23.11 3.70
C GLU A 86 7.15 22.42 5.03
N GLY A 87 6.14 21.78 5.62
CA GLY A 87 6.30 20.97 6.82
C GLY A 87 7.27 19.81 6.61
N LEU A 88 7.19 19.11 5.46
CA LEU A 88 8.10 18.03 5.11
C LEU A 88 9.55 18.50 5.04
N LYS A 89 9.81 19.61 4.33
CA LYS A 89 11.18 20.17 4.23
C LYS A 89 11.73 20.60 5.58
N LYS A 90 10.93 21.21 6.43
CA LYS A 90 11.31 21.62 7.79
C LYS A 90 11.58 20.42 8.71
N SER A 91 10.90 19.30 8.46
CA SER A 91 10.93 18.11 9.34
C SER A 91 11.67 16.93 8.73
N ILE A 92 12.46 17.11 7.67
CA ILE A 92 13.13 16.03 6.95
C ILE A 92 14.00 15.15 7.86
N TYR A 93 14.65 15.73 8.83
CA TYR A 93 15.44 15.00 9.82
C TYR A 93 14.56 14.09 10.69
N GLN A 94 13.41 14.59 11.15
CA GLN A 94 12.46 13.80 11.94
C GLN A 94 11.80 12.70 11.08
N VAL A 95 11.48 12.99 9.82
CA VAL A 95 10.98 12.01 8.84
C VAL A 95 11.99 10.89 8.65
N SER A 96 13.27 11.20 8.47
CA SER A 96 14.33 10.21 8.28
C SER A 96 14.56 9.34 9.51
N ILE A 97 14.55 9.92 10.72
CA ILE A 97 14.65 9.16 11.96
C ILE A 97 13.44 8.24 12.12
N PHE A 98 12.24 8.76 11.90
CA PHE A 98 11.03 7.94 12.05
C PHE A 98 10.98 6.84 10.97
N ALA A 99 11.41 7.11 9.74
CA ALA A 99 11.56 6.10 8.70
C ALA A 99 12.52 4.99 9.10
N ALA A 100 13.69 5.35 9.66
CA ALA A 100 14.65 4.37 10.16
C ALA A 100 14.08 3.52 11.31
N LEU A 101 13.38 4.14 12.28
CA LEU A 101 12.75 3.42 13.37
C LEU A 101 11.64 2.48 12.91
N THR A 102 10.74 2.97 12.03
CA THR A 102 9.62 2.17 11.53
C THR A 102 10.03 1.09 10.52
N PHE A 103 11.27 1.17 10.00
CA PHE A 103 11.91 0.11 9.24
C PHE A 103 12.65 -0.87 10.16
N LEU A 104 13.64 -0.39 10.94
CA LEU A 104 14.56 -1.24 11.67
C LEU A 104 13.89 -2.02 12.81
N ILE A 105 12.99 -1.41 13.57
CA ILE A 105 12.39 -2.08 14.73
C ILE A 105 11.52 -3.28 14.28
N PRO A 106 10.53 -3.14 13.39
CA PRO A 106 9.77 -4.30 12.90
C PRO A 106 10.66 -5.30 12.16
N PHE A 107 11.64 -4.84 11.38
CA PHE A 107 12.58 -5.71 10.66
C PHE A 107 13.34 -6.63 11.63
N LEU A 108 14.01 -6.07 12.64
CA LEU A 108 14.81 -6.83 13.60
C LEU A 108 13.95 -7.74 14.48
N MET A 109 12.78 -7.26 14.93
CA MET A 109 11.84 -8.08 15.70
C MET A 109 11.35 -9.28 14.88
N THR A 110 11.00 -9.06 13.60
CA THR A 110 10.55 -10.13 12.71
C THR A 110 11.69 -11.11 12.42
N LEU A 111 12.89 -10.61 12.14
CA LEU A 111 14.06 -11.45 11.93
C LEU A 111 14.31 -12.39 13.12
N ALA A 112 14.33 -11.84 14.33
CA ALA A 112 14.53 -12.60 15.55
C ALA A 112 13.42 -13.66 15.76
N MET A 113 12.15 -13.25 15.61
CA MET A 113 11.02 -14.17 15.73
C MET A 113 11.07 -15.30 14.69
N SER A 114 11.32 -14.96 13.43
CA SER A 114 11.29 -15.93 12.33
C SER A 114 12.38 -16.99 12.51
N ILE A 115 13.58 -16.62 12.96
CA ILE A 115 14.68 -17.55 13.20
C ILE A 115 14.41 -18.40 14.46
N TRP A 116 14.08 -17.76 15.58
CA TRP A 116 14.05 -18.45 16.88
C TRP A 116 12.71 -19.12 17.19
N LEU A 117 11.60 -18.59 16.68
CA LEU A 117 10.26 -19.07 17.02
C LEU A 117 9.62 -19.89 15.90
N LEU A 118 9.84 -19.50 14.64
CA LEU A 118 9.26 -20.18 13.48
C LEU A 118 10.26 -21.10 12.77
N ASN A 119 11.55 -21.08 13.14
CA ASN A 119 12.63 -21.89 12.53
C ASN A 119 12.74 -21.73 11.00
N TYR A 120 12.47 -20.52 10.48
CA TYR A 120 12.64 -20.25 9.06
C TYR A 120 14.11 -20.04 8.69
N THR A 121 14.43 -20.24 7.41
CA THR A 121 15.77 -19.97 6.87
C THR A 121 16.14 -18.49 7.05
N LEU A 122 17.44 -18.18 7.06
CA LEU A 122 17.90 -16.80 7.18
C LEU A 122 17.34 -15.93 6.05
N THR A 123 17.32 -16.46 4.82
CA THR A 123 16.78 -15.76 3.64
C THR A 123 15.30 -15.42 3.81
N ALA A 124 14.50 -16.41 4.20
CA ALA A 124 13.07 -16.23 4.46
C ALA A 124 12.84 -15.22 5.61
N SER A 125 13.63 -15.31 6.67
CA SER A 125 13.53 -14.41 7.83
C SER A 125 13.89 -12.96 7.49
N LEU A 126 14.90 -12.74 6.67
CA LEU A 126 15.27 -11.41 6.16
C LEU A 126 14.17 -10.84 5.26
N LEU A 127 13.61 -11.65 4.37
CA LEU A 127 12.55 -11.23 3.45
C LEU A 127 11.25 -10.88 4.22
N LEU A 128 10.89 -11.69 5.24
CA LEU A 128 9.80 -11.38 6.16
C LEU A 128 10.05 -10.09 6.96
N GLY A 129 11.29 -9.85 7.37
CA GLY A 129 11.68 -8.60 8.02
C GLY A 129 11.42 -7.39 7.13
N CYS A 130 11.79 -7.45 5.84
CA CYS A 130 11.49 -6.40 4.87
C CYS A 130 9.98 -6.18 4.72
N LEU A 131 9.21 -7.26 4.63
CA LEU A 131 7.76 -7.22 4.50
C LEU A 131 7.13 -6.51 5.70
N MET A 132 7.48 -6.90 6.92
CA MET A 132 6.95 -6.29 8.15
C MET A 132 7.43 -4.87 8.38
N ALA A 133 8.57 -4.49 7.81
CA ALA A 133 9.07 -3.12 7.85
C ALA A 133 8.33 -2.20 6.87
N SER A 134 7.73 -2.73 5.79
CA SER A 134 6.97 -1.96 4.83
C SER A 134 5.71 -1.34 5.46
N ASN A 135 5.34 -0.16 5.01
CA ASN A 135 4.13 0.54 5.45
C ASN A 135 3.28 0.91 4.25
N THR A 136 1.97 0.78 4.39
CA THR A 136 1.02 1.27 3.38
C THR A 136 0.06 2.26 4.01
N LEU A 137 -0.17 3.40 3.36
CA LEU A 137 -0.99 4.50 3.89
C LEU A 137 -2.50 4.26 3.70
N ILE A 138 -3.01 3.07 4.02
CA ILE A 138 -4.45 2.76 3.91
C ILE A 138 -5.28 3.65 4.83
N ALA A 139 -4.75 4.00 6.01
CA ALA A 139 -5.45 4.86 6.96
C ALA A 139 -5.43 6.36 6.57
N TYR A 140 -4.68 6.75 5.53
CA TYR A 140 -4.58 8.16 5.12
C TYR A 140 -5.93 8.80 4.75
N PRO A 141 -6.84 8.14 4.01
CA PRO A 141 -8.17 8.70 3.73
C PRO A 141 -8.99 9.02 4.99
N ILE A 142 -8.75 8.32 6.10
CA ILE A 142 -9.38 8.63 7.39
C ILE A 142 -8.88 9.98 7.90
N VAL A 143 -7.57 10.17 7.86
CA VAL A 143 -6.92 11.43 8.28
C VAL A 143 -7.35 12.60 7.39
N ALA A 144 -7.44 12.37 6.09
CA ALA A 144 -7.92 13.35 5.11
C ALA A 144 -9.36 13.79 5.41
N ARG A 145 -10.25 12.84 5.71
CA ARG A 145 -11.64 13.12 6.07
C ARG A 145 -11.79 14.00 7.32
N TYR A 146 -10.87 13.89 8.28
CA TYR A 146 -10.87 14.71 9.49
C TYR A 146 -10.10 16.03 9.34
N GLY A 147 -9.61 16.36 8.15
CA GLY A 147 -8.87 17.60 7.89
C GLY A 147 -7.49 17.67 8.55
N LEU A 148 -6.90 16.51 8.88
CA LEU A 148 -5.62 16.40 9.59
C LEU A 148 -4.41 16.18 8.68
N GLN A 149 -4.55 16.37 7.36
CA GLN A 149 -3.49 16.13 6.37
C GLN A 149 -2.24 16.98 6.63
N ARG A 150 -2.45 18.24 7.05
CA ARG A 150 -1.38 19.21 7.33
C ARG A 150 -0.83 19.14 8.75
N HIS A 151 -1.35 18.24 9.59
CA HIS A 151 -0.82 18.06 10.92
C HIS A 151 0.60 17.45 10.84
N ILE A 152 1.50 17.91 11.71
CA ILE A 152 2.91 17.47 11.68
C ILE A 152 3.06 15.95 11.74
N THR A 153 2.25 15.25 12.54
CA THR A 153 2.29 13.79 12.65
C THR A 153 1.86 13.09 11.36
N SER A 154 0.91 13.66 10.61
CA SER A 154 0.51 13.14 9.30
C SER A 154 1.65 13.28 8.30
N THR A 155 2.25 14.47 8.21
CA THR A 155 3.42 14.72 7.35
C THR A 155 4.58 13.78 7.67
N LEU A 156 4.89 13.61 8.97
CA LEU A 156 5.94 12.69 9.42
C LEU A 156 5.60 11.24 9.05
N SER A 157 4.37 10.80 9.29
CA SER A 157 3.97 9.41 9.02
C SER A 157 3.95 9.10 7.52
N VAL A 158 3.44 10.01 6.69
CA VAL A 158 3.43 9.84 5.23
C VAL A 158 4.85 9.81 4.68
N GLY A 159 5.67 10.78 5.03
CA GLY A 159 7.06 10.84 4.58
C GLY A 159 7.89 9.63 5.04
N SER A 160 7.77 9.24 6.32
CA SER A 160 8.47 8.07 6.86
C SER A 160 7.99 6.76 6.26
N SER A 161 6.70 6.60 5.97
CA SER A 161 6.16 5.42 5.32
C SER A 161 6.72 5.24 3.91
N MET A 162 6.83 6.33 3.13
CA MET A 162 7.42 6.28 1.80
C MET A 162 8.90 5.89 1.83
N LEU A 163 9.67 6.47 2.75
CA LEU A 163 11.09 6.11 2.92
C LEU A 163 11.24 4.67 3.42
N SER A 164 10.43 4.23 4.39
CA SER A 164 10.46 2.86 4.91
C SER A 164 10.09 1.84 3.85
N LEU A 165 9.05 2.11 3.03
CA LEU A 165 8.68 1.27 1.89
C LEU A 165 9.83 1.16 0.88
N SER A 166 10.45 2.29 0.53
CA SER A 166 11.60 2.29 -0.38
C SER A 166 12.77 1.46 0.17
N LEU A 167 13.09 1.61 1.47
CA LEU A 167 14.12 0.82 2.14
C LEU A 167 13.76 -0.67 2.14
N SER A 168 12.49 -1.02 2.38
CA SER A 168 12.00 -2.41 2.35
C SER A 168 12.19 -3.04 0.97
N LEU A 169 11.82 -2.33 -0.10
CA LEU A 169 11.95 -2.81 -1.48
C LEU A 169 13.42 -2.97 -1.91
N ILE A 170 14.26 -2.00 -1.55
CA ILE A 170 15.71 -2.08 -1.81
C ILE A 170 16.31 -3.27 -1.06
N SER A 171 15.98 -3.43 0.23
CA SER A 171 16.46 -4.56 1.03
C SER A 171 15.97 -5.90 0.49
N MET A 172 14.70 -5.99 0.07
CA MET A 172 14.15 -7.17 -0.59
C MET A 172 14.93 -7.52 -1.85
N ALA A 173 15.18 -6.53 -2.73
CA ALA A 173 15.95 -6.76 -3.95
C ALA A 173 17.37 -7.25 -3.65
N ILE A 174 18.03 -6.74 -2.59
CA ILE A 174 19.34 -7.21 -2.12
C ILE A 174 19.27 -8.69 -1.72
N ILE A 175 18.30 -9.04 -0.90
CA ILE A 175 18.17 -10.40 -0.35
C ILE A 175 17.88 -11.40 -1.47
N VAL A 176 16.93 -11.09 -2.35
CA VAL A 176 16.57 -11.94 -3.49
C VAL A 176 17.76 -12.17 -4.41
N ASN A 177 18.46 -11.11 -4.83
CA ASN A 177 19.64 -11.24 -5.69
C ASN A 177 20.80 -12.02 -5.00
N SER A 178 20.94 -11.87 -3.68
CA SER A 178 21.94 -12.64 -2.92
C SER A 178 21.57 -14.13 -2.84
N ALA A 179 20.29 -14.45 -2.75
CA ALA A 179 19.78 -15.82 -2.70
C ALA A 179 19.91 -16.53 -4.07
N THR A 180 19.64 -15.84 -5.17
CA THR A 180 19.74 -16.37 -6.55
C THR A 180 21.18 -16.44 -7.07
N GLY A 181 22.08 -15.65 -6.51
CA GLY A 181 23.52 -15.66 -6.86
C GLY A 181 23.94 -14.67 -7.93
N ASP A 182 23.01 -13.84 -8.45
CA ASP A 182 23.26 -12.88 -9.53
C ASP A 182 23.74 -11.48 -9.06
N GLY A 183 23.98 -11.32 -7.77
CA GLY A 183 24.32 -10.05 -7.11
C GLY A 183 25.68 -9.49 -7.45
N THR A 184 25.92 -9.10 -8.68
CA THR A 184 27.11 -8.37 -9.10
C THR A 184 27.04 -6.91 -8.64
N ILE A 185 28.19 -6.32 -8.25
CA ILE A 185 28.28 -4.89 -7.86
C ILE A 185 27.71 -3.96 -8.95
N TRP A 186 27.81 -4.36 -10.21
CA TRP A 186 27.23 -3.68 -11.37
C TRP A 186 25.71 -3.58 -11.33
N PHE A 187 25.02 -4.60 -10.83
CA PHE A 187 23.56 -4.56 -10.65
C PHE A 187 23.17 -3.42 -9.70
N TRP A 188 23.87 -3.28 -8.59
CA TRP A 188 23.60 -2.22 -7.60
C TRP A 188 23.90 -0.82 -8.11
N LEU A 189 25.04 -0.64 -8.79
CA LEU A 189 25.36 0.62 -9.42
C LEU A 189 24.33 1.02 -10.46
N LEU A 190 23.89 0.05 -11.29
CA LEU A 190 22.87 0.28 -12.31
C LEU A 190 21.49 0.59 -11.67
N PHE A 191 21.11 -0.11 -10.60
CA PHE A 191 19.85 0.14 -9.88
C PHE A 191 19.83 1.54 -9.27
N ILE A 192 20.89 1.93 -8.54
CA ILE A 192 21.02 3.27 -7.97
C ILE A 192 21.00 4.34 -9.07
N ALA A 193 21.70 4.11 -10.18
CA ALA A 193 21.72 5.02 -11.32
C ALA A 193 20.32 5.17 -11.94
N LYS A 194 19.56 4.07 -12.11
CA LYS A 194 18.17 4.10 -12.60
C LYS A 194 17.27 4.89 -11.67
N VAL A 195 17.34 4.65 -10.35
CA VAL A 195 16.54 5.37 -9.35
C VAL A 195 16.89 6.87 -9.35
N ALA A 196 18.17 7.21 -9.39
CA ALA A 196 18.63 8.61 -9.46
C ALA A 196 18.15 9.29 -10.76
N LEU A 197 18.28 8.61 -11.91
CA LEU A 197 17.84 9.11 -13.20
C LEU A 197 16.31 9.31 -13.24
N PHE A 198 15.55 8.36 -12.68
CA PHE A 198 14.10 8.47 -12.51
C PHE A 198 13.74 9.70 -11.67
N GLY A 199 14.30 9.83 -10.48
CA GLY A 199 14.05 10.97 -9.58
C GLY A 199 14.39 12.31 -10.25
N ALA A 200 15.57 12.41 -10.86
CA ALA A 200 15.99 13.61 -11.59
C ALA A 200 15.08 13.91 -12.80
N GLY A 201 14.72 12.87 -13.56
CA GLY A 201 13.79 12.98 -14.70
C GLY A 201 12.43 13.48 -14.27
N MET A 202 11.86 12.93 -13.20
CA MET A 202 10.57 13.34 -12.64
C MET A 202 10.60 14.80 -12.17
N ILE A 203 11.62 15.19 -11.40
CA ILE A 203 11.78 16.57 -10.89
C ILE A 203 12.00 17.57 -12.03
N TYR A 204 12.61 17.16 -13.13
CA TYR A 204 12.86 18.03 -14.28
C TYR A 204 11.68 18.08 -15.26
N MET A 205 11.12 16.94 -15.65
CA MET A 205 10.10 16.84 -16.70
C MET A 205 8.70 17.25 -16.20
N ILE A 206 8.23 16.70 -15.08
CA ILE A 206 6.86 16.93 -14.62
C ILE A 206 6.58 18.42 -14.41
N PRO A 207 7.43 19.22 -13.74
CA PRO A 207 7.18 20.64 -13.57
C PRO A 207 7.09 21.43 -14.89
N ARG A 208 7.85 21.03 -15.90
CA ARG A 208 7.82 21.67 -17.22
C ARG A 208 6.54 21.34 -17.97
N LEU A 209 6.20 20.05 -18.01
CA LEU A 209 4.98 19.55 -18.63
C LEU A 209 3.74 20.13 -17.95
N ALA A 210 3.69 20.12 -16.62
CA ALA A 210 2.56 20.65 -15.85
C ALA A 210 2.37 22.14 -16.11
N ARG A 211 3.44 22.95 -16.04
CA ARG A 211 3.36 24.38 -16.35
C ARG A 211 2.91 24.67 -17.77
N TRP A 212 3.47 23.95 -18.73
CA TRP A 212 3.13 24.13 -20.14
C TRP A 212 1.68 23.77 -20.40
N PHE A 213 1.25 22.56 -19.97
CA PHE A 213 -0.07 22.03 -20.26
C PHE A 213 -1.18 22.79 -19.53
N LEU A 214 -1.06 22.94 -18.20
CA LEU A 214 -2.10 23.57 -17.38
C LEU A 214 -2.28 25.06 -17.67
N ARG A 215 -1.26 25.75 -18.22
CA ARG A 215 -1.39 27.13 -18.67
C ARG A 215 -1.95 27.25 -20.07
N ARG A 216 -1.68 26.29 -20.95
CA ARG A 216 -2.08 26.32 -22.36
C ARG A 216 -3.52 25.89 -22.57
N TYR A 217 -3.97 24.89 -21.79
CA TYR A 217 -5.29 24.30 -21.92
C TYR A 217 -6.09 24.54 -20.64
N SER A 218 -7.22 25.26 -20.80
CA SER A 218 -8.16 25.58 -19.69
C SER A 218 -9.31 24.59 -19.59
N ASP A 219 -9.44 23.67 -20.57
CA ASP A 219 -10.50 22.67 -20.54
C ASP A 219 -10.32 21.70 -19.38
N ALA A 220 -11.40 21.52 -18.66
CA ALA A 220 -11.41 20.77 -17.41
C ALA A 220 -11.16 19.28 -17.57
N VAL A 221 -11.66 18.70 -18.67
CA VAL A 221 -11.48 17.27 -18.97
C VAL A 221 -10.05 17.02 -19.41
N MET A 222 -9.52 17.89 -20.27
CA MET A 222 -8.12 17.79 -20.72
C MET A 222 -7.14 17.90 -19.55
N GLN A 223 -7.34 18.83 -18.64
CA GLN A 223 -6.49 18.96 -17.45
C GLN A 223 -6.55 17.73 -16.55
N PHE A 224 -7.75 17.19 -16.32
CA PHE A 224 -7.93 15.98 -15.53
C PHE A 224 -7.24 14.77 -16.18
N VAL A 225 -7.47 14.53 -17.47
CA VAL A 225 -6.84 13.43 -18.23
C VAL A 225 -5.31 13.57 -18.23
N PHE A 226 -4.80 14.80 -18.40
CA PHE A 226 -3.36 15.06 -18.32
C PHE A 226 -2.77 14.65 -16.96
N VAL A 227 -3.44 15.01 -15.85
CA VAL A 227 -2.99 14.65 -14.50
C VAL A 227 -2.95 13.14 -14.33
N LEU A 228 -3.99 12.43 -14.77
CA LEU A 228 -4.01 10.95 -14.74
C LEU A 228 -2.90 10.35 -15.60
N ALA A 229 -2.68 10.88 -16.81
CA ALA A 229 -1.61 10.40 -17.68
C ALA A 229 -0.23 10.56 -17.03
N VAL A 230 0.05 11.67 -16.35
CA VAL A 230 1.29 11.89 -15.60
C VAL A 230 1.42 10.91 -14.43
N MET A 231 0.34 10.68 -13.68
CA MET A 231 0.31 9.73 -12.58
C MET A 231 0.66 8.31 -13.05
N PHE A 232 -0.02 7.81 -14.08
CA PHE A 232 0.19 6.45 -14.59
C PHE A 232 1.54 6.29 -15.30
N LEU A 233 1.98 7.30 -16.05
CA LEU A 233 3.32 7.28 -16.64
C LEU A 233 4.38 7.16 -15.56
N SER A 234 4.24 7.92 -14.48
CA SER A 234 5.19 7.90 -13.37
C SER A 234 5.17 6.56 -12.63
N ALA A 235 3.98 5.98 -12.45
CA ALA A 235 3.82 4.64 -11.88
C ALA A 235 4.49 3.57 -12.77
N ALA A 236 4.23 3.59 -14.07
CA ALA A 236 4.82 2.65 -15.02
C ALA A 236 6.35 2.77 -15.12
N LEU A 237 6.88 3.99 -15.11
CA LEU A 237 8.33 4.22 -15.09
C LEU A 237 8.98 3.71 -13.79
N SER A 238 8.28 3.87 -12.65
CA SER A 238 8.73 3.34 -11.36
C SER A 238 8.81 1.82 -11.38
N ASP A 239 7.77 1.13 -11.86
CA ASP A 239 7.75 -0.33 -12.03
C ASP A 239 8.88 -0.80 -12.94
N TRP A 240 9.11 -0.10 -14.05
CA TRP A 240 10.14 -0.47 -15.03
C TRP A 240 11.57 -0.42 -14.48
N ILE A 241 11.84 0.46 -13.52
CA ILE A 241 13.16 0.53 -12.86
C ILE A 241 13.32 -0.45 -11.69
N GLY A 242 12.25 -1.18 -11.32
CA GLY A 242 12.24 -2.15 -10.23
C GLY A 242 11.77 -1.58 -8.88
N LEU A 243 11.13 -0.41 -8.88
CA LEU A 243 10.38 0.12 -7.75
C LEU A 243 8.90 -0.15 -7.96
N GLU A 244 8.11 -0.20 -6.89
CA GLU A 244 6.65 -0.31 -7.04
C GLU A 244 6.05 0.95 -7.70
N GLY A 245 5.05 0.76 -8.58
CA GLY A 245 4.36 1.86 -9.27
C GLY A 245 3.69 2.86 -8.34
N ILE A 246 3.29 2.43 -7.14
CA ILE A 246 2.73 3.30 -6.11
C ILE A 246 3.71 4.40 -5.68
N PHE A 247 5.02 4.11 -5.66
CA PHE A 247 6.05 5.09 -5.38
C PHE A 247 6.09 6.18 -6.46
N GLY A 248 6.04 5.77 -7.74
CA GLY A 248 6.00 6.70 -8.87
C GLY A 248 4.76 7.60 -8.84
N ALA A 249 3.58 7.02 -8.52
CA ALA A 249 2.34 7.77 -8.38
C ALA A 249 2.42 8.80 -7.24
N PHE A 250 2.92 8.39 -6.06
CA PHE A 250 3.14 9.31 -4.93
C PHE A 250 4.08 10.45 -5.29
N PHE A 251 5.22 10.12 -5.91
CA PHE A 251 6.24 11.11 -6.28
C PHE A 251 5.72 12.10 -7.33
N ALA A 252 4.90 11.63 -8.28
CA ALA A 252 4.19 12.50 -9.22
C ALA A 252 3.24 13.45 -8.50
N GLY A 253 2.44 12.96 -7.55
CA GLY A 253 1.55 13.76 -6.71
C GLY A 253 2.31 14.83 -5.92
N LEU A 254 3.43 14.45 -5.31
CA LEU A 254 4.30 15.34 -4.56
C LEU A 254 4.84 16.50 -5.41
N ILE A 255 5.28 16.20 -6.63
CA ILE A 255 5.77 17.22 -7.57
C ILE A 255 4.62 18.10 -8.08
N MET A 256 3.47 17.50 -8.38
CA MET A 256 2.30 18.21 -8.90
C MET A 256 1.56 19.04 -7.84
N ASN A 257 1.75 18.79 -6.57
CA ASN A 257 1.20 19.53 -5.44
C ASN A 257 1.33 21.05 -5.62
N ARG A 258 2.47 21.50 -6.14
CA ARG A 258 2.74 22.93 -6.40
C ARG A 258 1.89 23.52 -7.53
N TYR A 259 1.37 22.68 -8.43
CA TYR A 259 0.67 23.10 -9.66
C TYR A 259 -0.84 22.90 -9.57
N ILE A 260 -1.30 22.10 -8.61
CA ILE A 260 -2.71 21.81 -8.37
C ILE A 260 -3.06 22.29 -6.95
N PRO A 261 -3.58 23.54 -6.82
CA PRO A 261 -3.99 24.06 -5.52
C PRO A 261 -5.09 23.20 -4.88
N ALA A 262 -5.02 22.99 -3.57
CA ALA A 262 -5.95 22.14 -2.82
C ALA A 262 -7.44 22.55 -2.96
N LEU A 263 -7.73 23.83 -3.15
CA LEU A 263 -9.10 24.33 -3.34
C LEU A 263 -9.46 24.56 -4.83
N SER A 264 -8.71 23.96 -5.76
CA SER A 264 -8.97 24.12 -7.18
C SER A 264 -10.09 23.20 -7.68
N PRO A 265 -10.86 23.61 -8.71
CA PRO A 265 -11.84 22.72 -9.35
C PRO A 265 -11.21 21.42 -9.90
N LEU A 266 -9.95 21.47 -10.29
CA LEU A 266 -9.21 20.29 -10.75
C LEU A 266 -8.97 19.30 -9.61
N MET A 267 -8.54 19.79 -8.43
CA MET A 267 -8.34 18.95 -7.25
C MET A 267 -9.64 18.25 -6.84
N ASN A 268 -10.75 18.99 -6.79
CA ASN A 268 -12.07 18.44 -6.46
C ASN A 268 -12.47 17.29 -7.41
N ARG A 269 -12.15 17.39 -8.71
CA ARG A 269 -12.44 16.31 -9.68
C ARG A 269 -11.57 15.11 -9.45
N ILE A 270 -10.29 15.33 -9.17
CA ILE A 270 -9.34 14.25 -8.87
C ILE A 270 -9.81 13.50 -7.61
N GLU A 271 -10.10 14.23 -6.53
CA GLU A 271 -10.60 13.64 -5.28
C GLU A 271 -11.94 12.91 -5.48
N PHE A 272 -12.88 13.52 -6.18
CA PHE A 272 -14.19 12.92 -6.44
C PHE A 272 -14.05 11.59 -7.19
N THR A 273 -13.29 11.56 -8.28
CA THR A 273 -13.13 10.35 -9.09
C THR A 273 -12.41 9.23 -8.32
N GLY A 274 -11.38 9.58 -7.56
CA GLY A 274 -10.67 8.65 -6.70
C GLY A 274 -11.57 8.04 -5.64
N ASN A 275 -12.26 8.89 -4.88
CA ASN A 275 -13.09 8.46 -3.76
C ASN A 275 -14.41 7.79 -4.19
N ALA A 276 -14.96 8.17 -5.36
CA ALA A 276 -16.21 7.60 -5.85
C ALA A 276 -16.05 6.22 -6.51
N LEU A 277 -14.89 5.93 -7.13
CA LEU A 277 -14.74 4.75 -7.95
C LEU A 277 -13.46 3.95 -7.65
N PHE A 278 -12.28 4.52 -7.88
CA PHE A 278 -11.04 3.75 -7.90
C PHE A 278 -10.60 3.24 -6.51
N ILE A 279 -10.70 4.09 -5.49
CA ILE A 279 -10.34 3.71 -4.12
C ILE A 279 -11.26 2.63 -3.56
N PRO A 280 -12.61 2.73 -3.71
CA PRO A 280 -13.51 1.65 -3.35
C PRO A 280 -13.23 0.33 -4.05
N TYR A 281 -12.96 0.36 -5.36
CA TYR A 281 -12.58 -0.84 -6.11
C TYR A 281 -11.36 -1.53 -5.51
N PHE A 282 -10.32 -0.76 -5.17
CA PHE A 282 -9.14 -1.28 -4.50
C PHE A 282 -9.48 -1.93 -3.15
N LEU A 283 -10.28 -1.26 -2.31
CA LEU A 283 -10.64 -1.77 -0.99
C LEU A 283 -11.46 -3.06 -1.05
N ILE A 284 -12.42 -3.14 -1.97
CA ILE A 284 -13.20 -4.36 -2.22
C ILE A 284 -12.26 -5.46 -2.72
N GLY A 285 -11.36 -5.15 -3.66
CA GLY A 285 -10.38 -6.10 -4.20
C GLY A 285 -9.42 -6.65 -3.15
N VAL A 286 -8.99 -5.84 -2.19
CA VAL A 286 -8.21 -6.30 -1.03
C VAL A 286 -9.03 -7.28 -0.20
N GLY A 287 -10.31 -6.95 0.07
CA GLY A 287 -11.22 -7.85 0.80
C GLY A 287 -11.35 -9.22 0.13
N MET A 288 -11.46 -9.26 -1.21
CA MET A 288 -11.60 -10.52 -1.96
C MET A 288 -10.38 -11.46 -1.85
N LEU A 289 -9.19 -10.95 -1.53
CA LEU A 289 -7.99 -11.77 -1.32
C LEU A 289 -8.01 -12.53 0.02
N ILE A 290 -8.86 -12.13 0.93
CA ILE A 290 -8.84 -12.61 2.30
C ILE A 290 -9.56 -13.94 2.40
N ASN A 291 -8.81 -14.98 2.77
CA ASN A 291 -9.34 -16.31 3.04
C ASN A 291 -9.59 -16.52 4.53
N VAL A 292 -10.80 -16.22 4.97
CA VAL A 292 -11.19 -16.40 6.38
C VAL A 292 -11.22 -17.88 6.79
N GLN A 293 -11.38 -18.82 5.84
CA GLN A 293 -11.43 -20.25 6.13
C GLN A 293 -10.11 -20.78 6.68
N LEU A 294 -8.98 -20.11 6.37
CA LEU A 294 -7.66 -20.47 6.88
C LEU A 294 -7.55 -20.35 8.41
N LEU A 295 -8.33 -19.48 9.03
CA LEU A 295 -8.41 -19.39 10.49
C LEU A 295 -8.83 -20.70 11.17
N PHE A 296 -9.44 -21.59 10.42
CA PHE A 296 -9.97 -22.87 10.93
C PHE A 296 -9.14 -24.09 10.52
N GLN A 297 -8.02 -23.92 9.79
CA GLN A 297 -7.25 -25.03 9.19
C GLN A 297 -6.15 -25.63 10.08
N GLY A 298 -5.96 -25.21 11.33
CA GLY A 298 -5.08 -25.89 12.26
C GLY A 298 -4.30 -24.98 13.21
N ARG A 299 -3.76 -25.57 14.29
CA ARG A 299 -3.05 -24.82 15.35
C ARG A 299 -1.75 -24.17 14.88
N HIS A 300 -1.02 -24.78 13.95
CA HIS A 300 0.25 -24.25 13.46
C HIS A 300 0.05 -22.93 12.70
N ILE A 301 -0.91 -22.89 11.79
CA ILE A 301 -1.24 -21.69 11.01
C ILE A 301 -1.70 -20.55 11.93
N LEU A 302 -2.55 -20.86 12.91
CA LEU A 302 -3.00 -19.87 13.91
C LEU A 302 -1.83 -19.28 14.69
N TRP A 303 -0.82 -20.09 15.01
CA TRP A 303 0.39 -19.63 15.70
C TRP A 303 1.21 -18.66 14.83
N VAL A 304 1.44 -19.01 13.56
CA VAL A 304 2.14 -18.15 12.59
C VAL A 304 1.40 -16.81 12.43
N ILE A 305 0.08 -16.87 12.24
CA ILE A 305 -0.79 -15.69 12.12
C ILE A 305 -0.67 -14.80 13.36
N LEU A 306 -0.78 -15.40 14.55
CA LEU A 306 -0.68 -14.67 15.82
C LEU A 306 0.69 -13.97 15.95
N CYS A 307 1.76 -14.67 15.61
CA CYS A 307 3.12 -14.11 15.60
C CYS A 307 3.22 -12.91 14.67
N PHE A 308 2.69 -13.00 13.46
CA PHE A 308 2.75 -11.91 12.48
C PHE A 308 1.92 -10.71 12.94
N ILE A 309 0.70 -10.92 13.45
CA ILE A 309 -0.14 -9.83 13.99
C ILE A 309 0.55 -9.14 15.17
N VAL A 310 1.04 -9.92 16.13
CA VAL A 310 1.66 -9.36 17.34
C VAL A 310 2.91 -8.55 16.97
N ILE A 311 3.80 -9.09 16.15
CA ILE A 311 5.04 -8.39 15.80
C ILE A 311 4.78 -7.22 14.85
N GLY A 312 3.93 -7.38 13.85
CA GLY A 312 3.53 -6.27 12.99
C GLY A 312 2.96 -5.10 13.80
N THR A 313 2.08 -5.40 14.76
CA THR A 313 1.48 -4.37 15.61
C THR A 313 2.46 -3.80 16.65
N VAL A 314 3.13 -4.67 17.42
CA VAL A 314 4.04 -4.24 18.51
C VAL A 314 5.27 -3.54 17.94
N GLY A 315 5.85 -4.04 16.86
CA GLY A 315 7.01 -3.42 16.21
C GLY A 315 6.71 -2.00 15.70
N LYS A 316 5.56 -1.81 15.05
CA LYS A 316 5.11 -0.48 14.59
C LYS A 316 4.74 0.44 15.75
N ALA A 317 4.07 -0.09 16.77
CA ALA A 317 3.78 0.67 17.99
C ALA A 317 5.07 1.13 18.69
N ALA A 318 6.03 0.23 18.87
CA ALA A 318 7.32 0.57 19.48
C ALA A 318 8.05 1.66 18.68
N ALA A 319 8.08 1.56 17.35
CA ALA A 319 8.68 2.56 16.47
C ALA A 319 8.00 3.93 16.61
N ALA A 320 6.66 3.97 16.58
CA ALA A 320 5.88 5.21 16.66
C ALA A 320 6.02 5.89 18.03
N TYR A 321 5.93 5.11 19.13
CA TYR A 321 6.06 5.67 20.47
C TYR A 321 7.50 6.09 20.79
N LEU A 322 8.50 5.34 20.32
CA LEU A 322 9.90 5.72 20.46
C LEU A 322 10.20 7.01 19.70
N ALA A 323 9.70 7.14 18.45
CA ALA A 323 9.82 8.38 17.69
C ALA A 323 9.14 9.56 18.41
N ALA A 324 7.91 9.36 18.93
CA ALA A 324 7.20 10.39 19.69
C ALA A 324 7.98 10.80 20.95
N LEU A 325 8.63 9.85 21.63
CA LEU A 325 9.48 10.12 22.78
C LEU A 325 10.72 10.93 22.38
N ILE A 326 11.43 10.52 21.34
CA ILE A 326 12.65 11.21 20.83
C ILE A 326 12.31 12.65 20.44
N PHE A 327 11.17 12.86 19.78
CA PHE A 327 10.74 14.20 19.34
C PHE A 327 10.03 14.99 20.44
N ARG A 328 9.88 14.43 21.65
CA ARG A 328 9.17 15.03 22.79
C ARG A 328 7.73 15.39 22.45
N TYR A 329 7.06 14.56 21.66
CA TYR A 329 5.66 14.73 21.30
C TYR A 329 4.73 14.18 22.37
N LYS A 330 3.49 14.69 22.42
CA LYS A 330 2.45 14.17 23.31
C LYS A 330 2.13 12.72 22.92
N ARG A 331 1.79 11.88 23.91
CA ARG A 331 1.44 10.46 23.70
C ARG A 331 0.34 10.26 22.64
N MET A 332 -0.64 11.17 22.56
CA MET A 332 -1.69 11.14 21.54
C MET A 332 -1.14 11.24 20.10
N TRP A 333 -0.06 11.97 19.87
CA TRP A 333 0.59 12.05 18.57
C TRP A 333 1.29 10.73 18.21
N GLY A 334 1.82 10.02 19.21
CA GLY A 334 2.34 8.67 19.04
C GLY A 334 1.26 7.68 18.58
N HIS A 335 0.03 7.75 19.11
CA HIS A 335 -1.10 6.96 18.64
C HIS A 335 -1.44 7.25 17.18
N MET A 336 -1.46 8.53 16.78
CA MET A 336 -1.71 8.92 15.39
C MET A 336 -0.61 8.42 14.45
N MET A 337 0.67 8.54 14.84
CA MET A 337 1.81 8.01 14.08
C MET A 337 1.71 6.49 13.94
N PHE A 338 1.38 5.77 15.00
CA PHE A 338 1.14 4.33 14.98
C PHE A 338 0.01 3.97 14.02
N GLY A 339 -1.18 4.58 14.15
CA GLY A 339 -2.33 4.26 13.31
C GLY A 339 -2.10 4.52 11.82
N LEU A 340 -1.23 5.50 11.47
CA LEU A 340 -0.88 5.78 10.08
C LEU A 340 0.21 4.87 9.50
N THR A 341 1.01 4.21 10.35
CA THR A 341 2.15 3.39 9.91
C THR A 341 1.99 1.90 10.19
N SER A 342 0.91 1.48 10.88
CA SER A 342 0.68 0.09 11.24
C SER A 342 0.12 -0.77 10.10
N ALA A 343 -0.59 -0.15 9.15
CA ALA A 343 -1.26 -0.89 8.09
C ALA A 343 -0.29 -1.47 7.05
N HIS A 344 -0.54 -2.70 6.67
CA HIS A 344 0.13 -3.40 5.58
C HIS A 344 -0.89 -3.67 4.47
N ALA A 345 -0.47 -3.68 3.20
CA ALA A 345 -1.37 -3.97 2.08
C ALA A 345 -0.64 -4.55 0.86
N ALA A 346 -0.88 -3.95 -0.31
CA ALA A 346 -0.41 -4.46 -1.59
C ALA A 346 1.12 -4.66 -1.63
N GLY A 347 1.92 -3.76 -1.03
CA GLY A 347 3.37 -3.93 -0.94
C GLY A 347 3.77 -5.21 -0.18
N ALA A 348 3.09 -5.51 0.92
CA ALA A 348 3.32 -6.75 1.66
C ALA A 348 2.93 -7.99 0.83
N ILE A 349 1.79 -7.94 0.12
CA ILE A 349 1.37 -9.03 -0.77
C ILE A 349 2.37 -9.23 -1.91
N ALA A 350 2.82 -8.14 -2.55
CA ALA A 350 3.81 -8.21 -3.62
C ALA A 350 5.12 -8.86 -3.14
N MET A 351 5.59 -8.51 -1.94
CA MET A 351 6.79 -9.13 -1.35
C MET A 351 6.61 -10.61 -1.06
N VAL A 352 5.42 -11.03 -0.61
CA VAL A 352 5.11 -12.46 -0.42
C VAL A 352 5.12 -13.20 -1.73
N MET A 353 4.48 -12.64 -2.77
CA MET A 353 4.46 -13.27 -4.10
C MET A 353 5.86 -13.47 -4.66
N VAL A 354 6.74 -12.47 -4.52
CA VAL A 354 8.16 -12.62 -4.88
C VAL A 354 8.82 -13.75 -4.10
N GLY A 355 8.56 -13.87 -2.80
CA GLY A 355 9.13 -14.94 -1.97
C GLY A 355 8.60 -16.36 -2.31
N LEU A 356 7.40 -16.44 -2.89
CA LEU A 356 6.83 -17.72 -3.40
C LEU A 356 7.40 -18.10 -4.76
N GLU A 357 7.68 -17.12 -5.63
CA GLU A 357 8.17 -17.34 -6.99
C GLU A 357 9.68 -17.60 -7.02
N VAL A 358 10.43 -16.97 -6.12
CA VAL A 358 11.89 -17.09 -6.06
C VAL A 358 12.30 -18.34 -5.30
N THR A 359 13.09 -19.19 -5.95
CA THR A 359 13.65 -20.39 -5.36
C THR A 359 15.06 -20.14 -4.84
N GLU A 360 15.37 -20.66 -3.65
CA GLU A 360 16.73 -20.74 -3.15
C GLU A 360 17.58 -21.71 -3.99
N LYS A 361 18.91 -21.64 -3.84
CA LYS A 361 19.86 -22.58 -4.49
C LYS A 361 19.53 -24.06 -4.24
N ASN A 362 18.75 -24.36 -3.22
CA ASN A 362 18.30 -25.70 -2.86
C ASN A 362 17.05 -26.17 -3.63
N GLY A 363 16.50 -25.35 -4.54
CA GLY A 363 15.34 -25.67 -5.36
C GLY A 363 13.99 -25.51 -4.66
N HIS A 364 13.95 -25.01 -3.42
CA HIS A 364 12.72 -24.74 -2.68
C HIS A 364 12.36 -23.23 -2.76
N PRO A 365 11.08 -22.87 -2.85
CA PRO A 365 10.67 -21.48 -2.77
C PRO A 365 11.07 -20.90 -1.40
N ILE A 366 11.37 -19.59 -1.36
CA ILE A 366 11.80 -18.92 -0.12
C ILE A 366 10.66 -18.93 0.91
N PHE A 367 9.41 -18.72 0.46
CA PHE A 367 8.22 -18.77 1.31
C PHE A 367 7.38 -20.01 1.04
N SER A 368 6.68 -20.48 2.07
CA SER A 368 5.61 -21.46 1.97
C SER A 368 4.24 -20.78 1.89
N ASP A 369 3.21 -21.55 1.50
CA ASP A 369 1.82 -21.07 1.49
C ASP A 369 1.33 -20.60 2.87
N ASP A 370 1.89 -21.12 3.94
CA ASP A 370 1.58 -20.68 5.32
C ASP A 370 1.98 -19.23 5.56
N VAL A 371 3.09 -18.77 4.96
CA VAL A 371 3.54 -17.39 5.05
C VAL A 371 2.57 -16.47 4.31
N LEU A 372 2.14 -16.85 3.10
CA LEU A 372 1.12 -16.10 2.35
C LEU A 372 -0.16 -15.93 3.18
N ASN A 373 -0.64 -17.04 3.71
CA ASN A 373 -1.86 -17.06 4.51
C ASN A 373 -1.73 -16.21 5.78
N GLY A 374 -0.59 -16.33 6.47
CA GLY A 374 -0.27 -15.54 7.66
C GLY A 374 -0.24 -14.04 7.38
N VAL A 375 0.40 -13.64 6.28
CA VAL A 375 0.50 -12.22 5.87
C VAL A 375 -0.85 -11.67 5.44
N VAL A 376 -1.65 -12.42 4.68
CA VAL A 376 -2.99 -11.97 4.24
C VAL A 376 -3.90 -11.72 5.44
N ILE A 377 -3.88 -12.61 6.44
CA ILE A 377 -4.67 -12.41 7.66
C ILE A 377 -4.12 -11.28 8.54
N MET A 378 -2.79 -11.12 8.60
CA MET A 378 -2.18 -9.96 9.29
C MET A 378 -2.63 -8.64 8.66
N ILE A 379 -2.71 -8.55 7.33
CA ILE A 379 -3.20 -7.35 6.61
C ILE A 379 -4.62 -6.99 7.03
N LEU A 380 -5.45 -7.98 7.32
CA LEU A 380 -6.80 -7.77 7.85
C LEU A 380 -6.81 -7.19 9.27
N ALA A 381 -5.88 -7.66 10.09
CA ALA A 381 -5.85 -7.33 11.52
C ALA A 381 -5.17 -5.97 11.78
N THR A 382 -4.32 -5.50 10.85
CA THR A 382 -3.53 -4.25 10.97
C THR A 382 -4.02 -3.15 10.05
#